data_274217db5aeb3d4e0ca54b4d06e9c063
#
_entry.id   274217db5aeb3d4e0ca54b4d06e9c063
#
_cell.length_a   1.000
_cell.length_b   1.000
_cell.length_c   1.000
_cell.angle_alpha   90.00
_cell.angle_beta   90.00
_cell.angle_gamma   90.00
#
_symmetry.space_group_name_H-M   'P 1'
#
loop_
_entity.id
_entity.type
_entity.pdbx_description
1 polymer ?
#
loop_
_entity_poly.entity_id
_entity_poly.type
_entity_poly.pdbx_seq_one_letter_code
_entity_poly.pdbx_strand_id
1 'polypeptide(L)'
;MTVVKSARFLLFVSLFALGGCELLQSPQGEDPVVAKLTELEQRLAAIERVVQNQSLVNLTQQIAALERRSDEIQGRIEELEHHSGTTAERQRDLYVDLDARIQELETALQARSAPNVLEGGSLSPGQLPVPGGSDRDNYQAAFELLKDQRYEPAGMAFEQFLKSFPDSELADNAQYWLAESHYVTQAFEKALSEFELVISRYANSRKVPDALLKMGYCNYELQQWDAARSALRRVQQEFPETTAARLAGQRLQRMEEEGV
;
A
#
# COMPACT_ATOMS: atom_id res chain seq x y z
N MET A 1 65.68 36.37 26.55
CA MET A 1 66.52 36.29 27.79
C MET A 1 66.77 34.85 27.98
N THR A 2 67.88 34.45 27.60
CA THR A 2 69.06 34.04 28.34
C THR A 2 68.95 32.60 28.84
N VAL A 3 69.62 31.73 28.16
CA VAL A 3 71.06 31.41 28.46
C VAL A 3 71.09 30.33 29.51
N VAL A 4 71.70 29.17 29.52
CA VAL A 4 73.04 28.81 29.04
C VAL A 4 73.26 27.33 29.49
N LYS A 5 73.73 26.53 28.61
CA LYS A 5 75.06 25.86 28.67
C LYS A 5 75.22 24.83 29.78
N SER A 6 75.65 23.79 29.46
CA SER A 6 76.91 23.14 29.01
C SER A 6 77.31 22.14 30.02
N ALA A 7 77.65 21.07 29.69
CA ALA A 7 78.85 20.52 29.15
C ALA A 7 79.63 19.64 30.18
N ARG A 8 80.23 18.71 29.59
CA ARG A 8 81.53 18.08 29.83
C ARG A 8 81.50 16.82 30.68
N PHE A 9 81.94 15.82 30.28
CA PHE A 9 83.16 15.37 29.56
C PHE A 9 83.91 14.44 30.45
N LEU A 10 84.32 13.29 29.91
CA LEU A 10 85.50 12.49 30.15
C LEU A 10 85.53 11.73 31.47
N LEU A 11 86.01 10.55 31.59
CA LEU A 11 87.16 9.90 30.98
C LEU A 11 87.24 8.43 31.48
N PHE A 12 87.60 7.60 30.60
CA PHE A 12 88.71 6.63 30.62
C PHE A 12 88.49 5.31 31.38
N VAL A 13 88.51 4.32 30.67
CA VAL A 13 89.62 3.48 30.16
C VAL A 13 90.10 2.38 31.17
N SER A 14 90.04 1.23 30.58
CA SER A 14 90.87 0.02 30.75
C SER A 14 90.63 -0.86 31.96
N LEU A 15 90.46 -2.10 31.77
CA LEU A 15 91.49 -3.06 31.47
C LEU A 15 90.89 -4.47 31.38
N PHE A 16 90.95 -5.09 30.29
CA PHE A 16 91.68 -6.32 30.04
C PHE A 16 91.47 -7.55 30.94
N ALA A 17 91.00 -8.53 30.24
CA ALA A 17 91.40 -9.90 30.22
C ALA A 17 90.98 -10.81 31.35
N LEU A 18 90.24 -11.78 30.93
CA LEU A 18 90.52 -13.21 31.01
C LEU A 18 89.22 -13.91 30.53
N GLY A 19 89.17 -14.43 29.46
CA GLY A 19 89.58 -15.70 28.97
C GLY A 19 88.80 -16.83 29.62
N GLY A 20 87.82 -17.36 28.89
CA GLY A 20 87.18 -18.59 29.34
C GLY A 20 86.03 -18.93 28.45
N CYS A 21 86.30 -19.77 27.49
CA CYS A 21 85.39 -20.75 26.89
C CYS A 21 83.90 -20.60 27.15
N GLU A 22 83.24 -19.96 26.14
CA GLU A 22 81.84 -20.23 25.94
C GLU A 22 81.65 -20.56 24.44
N LEU A 23 82.29 -21.67 24.12
CA LEU A 23 82.02 -22.32 22.80
C LEU A 23 81.29 -23.58 23.15
N LEU A 24 80.06 -23.69 22.60
CA LEU A 24 79.13 -24.81 22.57
C LEU A 24 77.83 -24.59 23.41
N GLN A 25 77.09 -23.55 23.07
CA GLN A 25 75.67 -23.73 23.07
C GLN A 25 75.22 -23.90 21.63
N SER A 26 75.11 -25.13 21.24
CA SER A 26 74.28 -25.51 20.10
C SER A 26 72.91 -24.90 20.31
N PRO A 27 72.30 -24.25 19.31
CA PRO A 27 70.89 -23.95 19.44
C PRO A 27 70.21 -25.31 19.61
N GLN A 28 69.71 -25.58 20.83
CA GLN A 28 68.76 -26.65 21.02
C GLN A 28 67.60 -26.28 20.10
N GLY A 29 67.59 -26.90 18.95
CA GLY A 29 66.40 -26.83 18.10
C GLY A 29 65.23 -27.26 18.95
N GLU A 30 64.31 -26.35 19.15
CA GLU A 30 63.06 -26.70 19.80
C GLU A 30 62.56 -27.99 19.20
N ASP A 31 62.27 -28.96 20.04
CA ASP A 31 61.74 -30.25 19.59
C ASP A 31 60.60 -29.96 18.65
N PRO A 32 60.64 -30.40 17.39
CA PRO A 32 59.61 -30.11 16.40
C PRO A 32 58.21 -30.51 16.87
N VAL A 33 58.14 -31.38 17.88
CA VAL A 33 56.90 -31.76 18.54
C VAL A 33 56.40 -30.60 19.45
N VAL A 34 57.30 -29.97 20.20
CA VAL A 34 56.97 -28.83 21.11
C VAL A 34 56.56 -27.64 20.25
N ALA A 35 57.29 -27.31 19.18
CA ALA A 35 56.92 -26.22 18.28
C ALA A 35 55.51 -26.42 17.66
N LYS A 36 55.21 -27.71 17.30
CA LYS A 36 53.90 -28.07 16.73
C LYS A 36 52.77 -28.01 17.78
N LEU A 37 53.06 -28.39 19.03
CA LEU A 37 52.11 -28.24 20.13
C LEU A 37 51.81 -26.79 20.43
N THR A 38 52.78 -25.92 20.47
CA THR A 38 52.61 -24.48 20.68
C THR A 38 51.81 -23.84 19.54
N GLU A 39 52.05 -24.26 18.29
CA GLU A 39 51.24 -23.80 17.14
C GLU A 39 49.78 -24.25 17.29
N LEU A 40 49.54 -25.51 17.70
CA LEU A 40 48.18 -26.03 17.88
C LEU A 40 47.45 -25.33 19.04
N GLU A 41 48.17 -25.06 20.16
CA GLU A 41 47.62 -24.28 21.29
C GLU A 41 47.22 -22.86 20.85
N GLN A 42 48.07 -22.19 20.06
CA GLN A 42 47.74 -20.88 19.52
C GLN A 42 46.55 -20.89 18.58
N ARG A 43 46.44 -21.91 17.73
CA ARG A 43 45.28 -22.11 16.87
C ARG A 43 44.00 -22.40 17.66
N LEU A 44 44.10 -23.25 18.69
CA LEU A 44 42.99 -23.56 19.59
C LEU A 44 42.50 -22.30 20.30
N ALA A 45 43.41 -21.53 20.86
CA ALA A 45 43.11 -20.27 21.54
C ALA A 45 42.51 -19.20 20.58
N ALA A 46 42.90 -19.22 19.31
CA ALA A 46 42.32 -18.38 18.30
C ALA A 46 40.88 -18.81 17.96
N ILE A 47 40.65 -20.12 17.83
CA ILE A 47 39.31 -20.70 17.58
C ILE A 47 38.39 -20.45 18.79
N GLU A 48 38.90 -20.68 20.01
CA GLU A 48 38.16 -20.39 21.25
C GLU A 48 37.76 -18.93 21.35
N ARG A 49 38.65 -18.00 20.99
CA ARG A 49 38.31 -16.56 20.91
C ARG A 49 37.25 -16.24 19.87
N VAL A 50 37.24 -16.90 18.75
CA VAL A 50 36.22 -16.72 17.70
C VAL A 50 34.88 -17.32 18.13
N VAL A 51 34.92 -18.49 18.81
CA VAL A 51 33.69 -19.16 19.31
C VAL A 51 33.15 -18.43 20.57
N GLN A 52 34.01 -17.91 21.42
CA GLN A 52 33.64 -17.12 22.59
C GLN A 52 33.29 -15.66 22.24
N ASN A 53 33.62 -15.23 21.02
CA ASN A 53 33.30 -13.88 20.60
C ASN A 53 31.79 -13.72 20.59
N GLN A 54 31.28 -12.79 21.38
CA GLN A 54 29.90 -12.33 21.47
C GLN A 54 29.24 -12.02 20.11
N SER A 55 30.03 -12.06 19.02
CA SER A 55 29.54 -11.77 17.67
C SER A 55 28.55 -12.82 17.18
N LEU A 56 28.72 -14.13 17.44
CA LEU A 56 27.78 -15.18 17.06
C LEU A 56 26.50 -15.11 17.91
N VAL A 57 26.62 -14.87 19.21
CA VAL A 57 25.46 -14.68 20.09
C VAL A 57 24.72 -13.40 19.71
N ASN A 58 25.46 -12.33 19.41
CA ASN A 58 24.86 -11.07 18.95
C ASN A 58 24.17 -11.22 17.59
N LEU A 59 24.78 -11.95 16.65
CA LEU A 59 24.17 -12.23 15.35
C LEU A 59 22.88 -13.06 15.51
N THR A 60 22.90 -14.08 16.36
CA THR A 60 21.70 -14.89 16.64
C THR A 60 20.60 -14.04 17.29
N GLN A 61 20.95 -13.14 18.19
CA GLN A 61 20.00 -12.20 18.78
C GLN A 61 19.45 -11.19 17.76
N GLN A 62 20.28 -10.72 16.83
CA GLN A 62 19.83 -9.86 15.74
C GLN A 62 18.90 -10.59 14.77
N ILE A 63 19.20 -11.84 14.41
CA ILE A 63 18.32 -12.69 13.58
C ILE A 63 16.97 -12.87 14.29
N ALA A 64 16.97 -13.27 15.55
CA ALA A 64 15.73 -13.43 16.31
C ALA A 64 14.95 -12.10 16.51
N ALA A 65 15.63 -10.97 16.51
CA ALA A 65 14.99 -9.66 16.54
C ALA A 65 14.39 -9.27 15.19
N LEU A 66 15.08 -9.62 14.10
CA LEU A 66 14.58 -9.41 12.73
C LEU A 66 13.36 -10.31 12.43
N GLU A 67 13.42 -11.58 12.84
CA GLU A 67 12.28 -12.50 12.71
C GLU A 67 11.04 -11.95 13.43
N ARG A 68 11.19 -11.55 14.70
CA ARG A 68 10.07 -10.95 15.45
C ARG A 68 9.52 -9.68 14.79
N ARG A 69 10.40 -8.85 14.23
CA ARG A 69 9.99 -7.63 13.53
C ARG A 69 9.30 -7.94 12.20
N SER A 70 9.73 -9.01 11.53
CA SER A 70 9.05 -9.51 10.32
C SER A 70 7.65 -10.00 10.65
N ASP A 71 7.49 -10.79 11.70
CA ASP A 71 6.19 -11.29 12.16
C ASP A 71 5.25 -10.15 12.60
N GLU A 72 5.80 -9.13 13.29
CA GLU A 72 5.04 -7.94 13.66
C GLU A 72 4.58 -7.14 12.43
N ILE A 73 5.44 -6.98 11.44
CA ILE A 73 5.10 -6.31 10.17
C ILE A 73 4.04 -7.10 9.42
N GLN A 74 4.18 -8.42 9.35
CA GLN A 74 3.20 -9.30 8.73
C GLN A 74 1.82 -9.16 9.38
N GLY A 75 1.75 -9.22 10.71
CA GLY A 75 0.50 -9.02 11.44
C GLY A 75 -0.13 -7.64 11.21
N ARG A 76 0.70 -6.58 11.12
CA ARG A 76 0.21 -5.23 10.79
C ARG A 76 -0.26 -5.11 9.34
N ILE A 77 0.33 -5.82 8.40
CA ILE A 77 -0.14 -5.88 7.01
C ILE A 77 -1.51 -6.56 6.96
N GLU A 78 -1.68 -7.71 7.60
CA GLU A 78 -2.96 -8.42 7.66
C GLU A 78 -4.07 -7.57 8.33
N GLU A 79 -3.74 -6.86 9.41
CA GLU A 79 -4.67 -5.93 10.06
C GLU A 79 -5.02 -4.75 9.15
N LEU A 80 -4.06 -4.18 8.43
CA LEU A 80 -4.28 -3.08 7.48
C LEU A 80 -5.10 -3.53 6.27
N GLU A 81 -4.85 -4.71 5.73
CA GLU A 81 -5.62 -5.29 4.63
C GLU A 81 -7.07 -5.52 5.06
N HIS A 82 -7.29 -6.10 6.25
CA HIS A 82 -8.62 -6.27 6.81
C HIS A 82 -9.33 -4.92 7.05
N HIS A 83 -8.61 -3.95 7.60
CA HIS A 83 -9.16 -2.60 7.85
C HIS A 83 -9.43 -1.84 6.55
N SER A 84 -8.60 -2.03 5.53
CA SER A 84 -8.79 -1.41 4.20
C SER A 84 -10.02 -2.01 3.51
N GLY A 85 -10.20 -3.33 3.55
CA GLY A 85 -11.38 -4.02 3.03
C GLY A 85 -12.67 -3.52 3.70
N THR A 86 -12.71 -3.53 5.02
CA THR A 86 -13.89 -3.08 5.78
C THR A 86 -14.18 -1.58 5.60
N THR A 87 -13.16 -0.76 5.39
CA THR A 87 -13.34 0.68 5.14
C THR A 87 -13.90 0.94 3.74
N ALA A 88 -13.43 0.21 2.74
CA ALA A 88 -13.94 0.29 1.37
C ALA A 88 -15.40 -0.20 1.29
N GLU A 89 -15.74 -1.27 2.00
CA GLU A 89 -17.13 -1.76 2.13
C GLU A 89 -18.03 -0.74 2.80
N ARG A 90 -17.65 -0.20 3.97
CA ARG A 90 -18.43 0.84 4.65
C ARG A 90 -18.60 2.10 3.81
N GLN A 91 -17.57 2.50 3.09
CA GLN A 91 -17.66 3.67 2.20
C GLN A 91 -18.65 3.40 1.07
N ARG A 92 -18.65 2.21 0.48
CA ARG A 92 -19.61 1.80 -0.54
C ARG A 92 -21.03 1.78 0.03
N ASP A 93 -21.23 1.16 1.19
CA ASP A 93 -22.54 1.09 1.86
C ASP A 93 -23.09 2.49 2.14
N LEU A 94 -22.23 3.44 2.56
CA LEU A 94 -22.62 4.84 2.75
C LEU A 94 -23.02 5.51 1.43
N TYR A 95 -22.30 5.26 0.33
CA TYR A 95 -22.68 5.81 -0.99
C TYR A 95 -23.99 5.21 -1.48
N VAL A 96 -24.19 3.91 -1.30
CA VAL A 96 -25.43 3.22 -1.64
C VAL A 96 -26.60 3.77 -0.83
N ASP A 97 -26.46 3.90 0.49
CA ASP A 97 -27.48 4.49 1.36
C ASP A 97 -27.80 5.94 0.97
N LEU A 98 -26.75 6.75 0.73
CA LEU A 98 -26.92 8.14 0.34
C LEU A 98 -27.65 8.27 -1.01
N ASP A 99 -27.28 7.46 -1.99
CA ASP A 99 -27.91 7.47 -3.32
C ASP A 99 -29.38 7.02 -3.23
N ALA A 100 -29.68 5.98 -2.46
CA ALA A 100 -31.05 5.56 -2.19
C ALA A 100 -31.88 6.68 -1.53
N ARG A 101 -31.33 7.38 -0.53
CA ARG A 101 -32.02 8.48 0.13
C ARG A 101 -32.22 9.70 -0.76
N ILE A 102 -31.24 9.99 -1.64
CA ILE A 102 -31.38 11.07 -2.64
C ILE A 102 -32.53 10.71 -3.60
N GLN A 103 -32.59 9.49 -4.12
CA GLN A 103 -33.67 9.04 -4.99
C GLN A 103 -35.02 9.08 -4.30
N GLU A 104 -35.11 8.69 -3.03
CA GLU A 104 -36.30 8.77 -2.24
C GLU A 104 -36.79 10.22 -2.08
N LEU A 105 -35.86 11.16 -1.80
CA LEU A 105 -36.17 12.58 -1.70
C LEU A 105 -36.58 13.17 -3.04
N GLU A 106 -35.91 12.83 -4.13
CA GLU A 106 -36.29 13.28 -5.49
C GLU A 106 -37.67 12.74 -5.88
N THR A 107 -37.97 11.49 -5.53
CA THR A 107 -39.29 10.87 -5.73
C THR A 107 -40.36 11.59 -4.92
N ALA A 108 -40.07 11.90 -3.65
CA ALA A 108 -41.00 12.63 -2.77
C ALA A 108 -41.25 14.08 -3.25
N LEU A 109 -40.24 14.74 -3.80
CA LEU A 109 -40.37 16.07 -4.42
C LEU A 109 -41.22 16.03 -5.70
N GLN A 110 -41.01 15.04 -6.56
CA GLN A 110 -41.80 14.82 -7.77
C GLN A 110 -43.25 14.43 -7.46
N ALA A 111 -43.48 13.59 -6.45
CA ALA A 111 -44.82 13.24 -5.97
C ALA A 111 -45.63 14.44 -5.42
N ARG A 112 -44.91 15.47 -4.90
CA ARG A 112 -45.55 16.74 -4.52
C ARG A 112 -45.91 17.63 -5.69
N SER A 113 -45.30 17.39 -6.86
CA SER A 113 -45.48 18.19 -8.06
C SER A 113 -46.40 17.57 -9.13
N ALA A 114 -46.84 16.31 -8.98
CA ALA A 114 -47.67 15.60 -9.93
C ALA A 114 -49.00 15.13 -9.28
N PRO A 115 -50.13 15.19 -10.00
CA PRO A 115 -51.36 14.57 -9.53
C PRO A 115 -51.23 13.04 -9.54
N ASN A 116 -51.66 12.44 -8.43
CA ASN A 116 -51.64 11.01 -8.17
C ASN A 116 -51.87 10.09 -9.39
N VAL A 117 -50.90 9.25 -9.68
CA VAL A 117 -51.09 7.96 -10.32
C VAL A 117 -50.37 6.91 -9.50
N LEU A 118 -51.11 6.24 -8.63
CA LEU A 118 -50.67 5.03 -7.92
C LEU A 118 -50.91 3.84 -8.87
N GLU A 119 -49.84 3.08 -9.11
CA GLU A 119 -49.79 1.62 -9.04
C GLU A 119 -48.47 1.10 -9.64
N GLY A 120 -47.50 0.79 -8.81
CA GLY A 120 -46.32 0.05 -9.20
C GLY A 120 -46.04 -1.04 -8.16
N GLY A 121 -46.32 -2.29 -8.56
CA GLY A 121 -46.11 -3.45 -7.71
C GLY A 121 -44.64 -3.66 -7.35
N SER A 122 -44.40 -4.09 -6.12
CA SER A 122 -43.11 -4.52 -5.60
C SER A 122 -42.53 -5.68 -6.43
N LEU A 123 -41.33 -5.49 -6.99
CA LEU A 123 -40.60 -6.48 -7.76
C LEU A 123 -39.74 -7.35 -6.85
N SER A 124 -39.75 -8.66 -7.12
CA SER A 124 -38.88 -9.60 -6.41
C SER A 124 -37.44 -9.48 -6.87
N PRO A 125 -36.44 -9.51 -5.94
CA PRO A 125 -35.03 -9.44 -6.30
C PRO A 125 -34.63 -10.59 -7.24
N GLY A 126 -34.06 -10.27 -8.40
CA GLY A 126 -33.44 -11.23 -9.31
C GLY A 126 -34.00 -11.32 -10.73
N GLN A 127 -35.01 -10.52 -11.11
CA GLN A 127 -35.52 -10.46 -12.49
C GLN A 127 -34.95 -9.25 -13.23
N LEU A 128 -34.08 -9.49 -14.19
CA LEU A 128 -33.48 -8.45 -15.04
C LEU A 128 -33.54 -8.86 -16.52
N PRO A 129 -33.80 -7.92 -17.41
CA PRO A 129 -34.50 -6.64 -17.21
C PRO A 129 -35.97 -6.91 -16.90
N VAL A 130 -36.61 -5.97 -16.19
CA VAL A 130 -38.06 -6.08 -15.92
C VAL A 130 -38.80 -5.87 -17.24
N PRO A 131 -39.42 -6.92 -17.84
CA PRO A 131 -40.14 -6.76 -19.09
C PRO A 131 -41.30 -5.77 -18.91
N GLY A 132 -41.25 -4.64 -19.67
CA GLY A 132 -42.28 -3.60 -19.60
C GLY A 132 -42.17 -2.64 -18.40
N GLY A 133 -41.12 -2.75 -17.57
CA GLY A 133 -40.85 -1.82 -16.46
C GLY A 133 -40.29 -0.49 -16.95
N SER A 134 -40.54 0.57 -16.18
CA SER A 134 -39.96 1.89 -16.40
C SER A 134 -38.43 1.87 -16.23
N ASP A 135 -37.77 2.95 -16.67
CA ASP A 135 -36.34 3.17 -16.38
C ASP A 135 -36.05 3.12 -14.88
N ARG A 136 -36.91 3.70 -14.05
CA ARG A 136 -36.79 3.67 -12.60
C ARG A 136 -36.88 2.23 -12.03
N ASP A 137 -37.82 1.41 -12.51
CA ASP A 137 -37.98 0.03 -12.06
C ASP A 137 -36.75 -0.81 -12.39
N ASN A 138 -36.20 -0.63 -13.61
CA ASN A 138 -35.01 -1.33 -14.05
C ASN A 138 -33.76 -0.87 -13.31
N TYR A 139 -33.62 0.42 -13.07
CA TYR A 139 -32.53 0.97 -12.25
C TYR A 139 -32.59 0.42 -10.83
N GLN A 140 -33.78 0.46 -10.19
CA GLN A 140 -33.97 -0.05 -8.83
C GLN A 140 -33.58 -1.54 -8.73
N ALA A 141 -34.01 -2.36 -9.70
CA ALA A 141 -33.67 -3.78 -9.75
C ALA A 141 -32.15 -4.01 -9.85
N ALA A 142 -31.45 -3.23 -10.69
CA ALA A 142 -29.99 -3.26 -10.80
C ALA A 142 -29.33 -2.83 -9.48
N PHE A 143 -29.87 -1.81 -8.84
CA PHE A 143 -29.35 -1.26 -7.60
C PHE A 143 -29.53 -2.22 -6.42
N GLU A 144 -30.65 -2.96 -6.33
CA GLU A 144 -30.84 -4.01 -5.33
C GLU A 144 -29.79 -5.12 -5.46
N LEU A 145 -29.39 -5.52 -6.68
CA LEU A 145 -28.30 -6.47 -6.86
C LEU A 145 -26.98 -5.94 -6.30
N LEU A 146 -26.73 -4.65 -6.42
CA LEU A 146 -25.52 -4.00 -5.90
C LEU A 146 -25.55 -3.99 -4.36
N LYS A 147 -26.70 -3.69 -3.75
CA LYS A 147 -26.91 -3.76 -2.30
C LYS A 147 -26.69 -5.18 -1.75
N ASP A 148 -27.15 -6.17 -2.50
CA ASP A 148 -26.94 -7.59 -2.18
C ASP A 148 -25.50 -8.06 -2.45
N GLN A 149 -24.56 -7.15 -2.77
CA GLN A 149 -23.17 -7.42 -3.10
C GLN A 149 -22.97 -8.36 -4.32
N ARG A 150 -23.98 -8.47 -5.16
CA ARG A 150 -23.97 -9.25 -6.41
C ARG A 150 -23.44 -8.39 -7.56
N TYR A 151 -22.15 -8.06 -7.48
CA TYR A 151 -21.54 -7.02 -8.31
C TYR A 151 -21.54 -7.35 -9.80
N GLU A 152 -21.19 -8.59 -10.19
CA GLU A 152 -21.22 -9.00 -11.61
C GLU A 152 -22.64 -8.94 -12.19
N PRO A 153 -23.69 -9.51 -11.54
CA PRO A 153 -25.06 -9.33 -11.96
C PRO A 153 -25.51 -7.86 -11.99
N ALA A 154 -25.09 -7.06 -10.99
CA ALA A 154 -25.42 -5.63 -10.97
C ALA A 154 -24.81 -4.89 -12.16
N GLY A 155 -23.53 -5.13 -12.48
CA GLY A 155 -22.88 -4.55 -13.67
C GLY A 155 -23.60 -4.90 -14.96
N MET A 156 -23.98 -6.18 -15.15
CA MET A 156 -24.76 -6.60 -16.31
C MET A 156 -26.13 -5.91 -16.39
N ALA A 157 -26.75 -5.67 -15.24
CA ALA A 157 -28.03 -4.99 -15.14
C ALA A 157 -27.93 -3.51 -15.49
N PHE A 158 -26.92 -2.82 -14.97
CA PHE A 158 -26.67 -1.42 -15.32
C PHE A 158 -26.27 -1.27 -16.80
N GLU A 159 -25.50 -2.18 -17.36
CA GLU A 159 -25.18 -2.19 -18.79
C GLU A 159 -26.45 -2.34 -19.64
N GLN A 160 -27.36 -3.26 -19.25
CA GLN A 160 -28.62 -3.44 -19.92
C GLN A 160 -29.55 -2.22 -19.77
N PHE A 161 -29.55 -1.60 -18.58
CA PHE A 161 -30.27 -0.36 -18.32
C PHE A 161 -29.82 0.74 -19.27
N LEU A 162 -28.52 1.00 -19.38
CA LEU A 162 -27.95 2.03 -20.26
C LEU A 162 -28.28 1.81 -21.76
N LYS A 163 -28.36 0.53 -22.17
CA LYS A 163 -28.77 0.18 -23.54
C LYS A 163 -30.24 0.43 -23.77
N SER A 164 -31.09 0.16 -22.79
CA SER A 164 -32.56 0.27 -22.93
C SER A 164 -33.06 1.68 -22.67
N PHE A 165 -32.38 2.45 -21.83
CA PHE A 165 -32.79 3.79 -21.38
C PHE A 165 -31.65 4.80 -21.49
N PRO A 166 -31.08 5.03 -22.69
CA PRO A 166 -29.90 5.88 -22.86
C PRO A 166 -30.13 7.35 -22.49
N ASP A 167 -31.37 7.82 -22.52
CA ASP A 167 -31.78 9.20 -22.26
C ASP A 167 -32.43 9.36 -20.87
N SER A 168 -32.39 8.34 -20.02
CA SER A 168 -32.91 8.41 -18.66
C SER A 168 -32.11 9.42 -17.82
N GLU A 169 -32.80 10.13 -16.93
CA GLU A 169 -32.16 11.00 -15.93
C GLU A 169 -31.29 10.20 -14.93
N LEU A 170 -31.43 8.87 -14.90
CA LEU A 170 -30.66 7.95 -14.07
C LEU A 170 -29.43 7.37 -14.81
N ALA A 171 -29.23 7.74 -16.08
CA ALA A 171 -28.19 7.13 -16.90
C ALA A 171 -26.77 7.46 -16.41
N ASP A 172 -26.54 8.65 -15.87
CA ASP A 172 -25.26 9.03 -15.28
C ASP A 172 -24.93 8.23 -14.01
N ASN A 173 -25.91 8.02 -13.14
CA ASN A 173 -25.80 7.17 -11.97
C ASN A 173 -25.59 5.70 -12.36
N ALA A 174 -26.34 5.20 -13.34
CA ALA A 174 -26.21 3.83 -13.84
C ALA A 174 -24.80 3.59 -14.42
N GLN A 175 -24.26 4.54 -15.17
CA GLN A 175 -22.90 4.50 -15.70
C GLN A 175 -21.85 4.43 -14.58
N TYR A 176 -22.02 5.24 -13.53
CA TYR A 176 -21.14 5.21 -12.37
C TYR A 176 -21.19 3.86 -11.65
N TRP A 177 -22.39 3.30 -11.42
CA TRP A 177 -22.54 2.02 -10.74
C TRP A 177 -22.06 0.82 -11.56
N LEU A 178 -22.15 0.90 -12.89
CA LEU A 178 -21.51 -0.08 -13.79
C LEU A 178 -19.99 -0.06 -13.60
N ALA A 179 -19.39 1.12 -13.60
CA ALA A 179 -17.96 1.29 -13.38
C ALA A 179 -17.54 0.78 -11.99
N GLU A 180 -18.30 1.10 -10.94
CA GLU A 180 -18.07 0.65 -9.58
C GLU A 180 -18.17 -0.88 -9.46
N SER A 181 -19.12 -1.50 -10.15
CA SER A 181 -19.25 -2.97 -10.20
C SER A 181 -17.99 -3.63 -10.77
N HIS A 182 -17.43 -3.06 -11.82
CA HIS A 182 -16.14 -3.51 -12.37
C HIS A 182 -14.97 -3.24 -11.43
N TYR A 183 -14.95 -2.11 -10.74
CA TYR A 183 -13.90 -1.77 -9.78
C TYR A 183 -13.85 -2.79 -8.62
N VAL A 184 -15.00 -3.12 -8.06
CA VAL A 184 -15.11 -4.06 -6.93
C VAL A 184 -14.72 -5.49 -7.32
N THR A 185 -15.03 -5.88 -8.56
CA THR A 185 -14.60 -7.18 -9.12
C THR A 185 -13.16 -7.16 -9.65
N GLN A 186 -12.39 -6.10 -9.34
CA GLN A 186 -10.99 -5.91 -9.73
C GLN A 186 -10.75 -5.89 -11.26
N ALA A 187 -11.78 -5.67 -12.05
CA ALA A 187 -11.67 -5.46 -13.48
C ALA A 187 -11.32 -3.99 -13.78
N PHE A 188 -10.13 -3.55 -13.31
CA PHE A 188 -9.75 -2.13 -13.24
C PHE A 188 -9.69 -1.44 -14.60
N GLU A 189 -9.26 -2.12 -15.67
CA GLU A 189 -9.25 -1.56 -17.02
C GLU A 189 -10.68 -1.24 -17.50
N LYS A 190 -11.63 -2.15 -17.22
CA LYS A 190 -13.05 -1.92 -17.58
C LYS A 190 -13.63 -0.81 -16.73
N ALA A 191 -13.37 -0.84 -15.40
CA ALA A 191 -13.81 0.21 -14.49
C ALA A 191 -13.33 1.59 -14.95
N LEU A 192 -12.04 1.70 -15.33
CA LEU A 192 -11.45 2.93 -15.83
C LEU A 192 -12.19 3.47 -17.06
N SER A 193 -12.46 2.60 -18.03
CA SER A 193 -13.20 2.96 -19.25
C SER A 193 -14.62 3.44 -18.93
N GLU A 194 -15.31 2.78 -18.02
CA GLU A 194 -16.68 3.14 -17.65
C GLU A 194 -16.73 4.44 -16.81
N PHE A 195 -15.75 4.68 -15.92
CA PHE A 195 -15.63 5.97 -15.23
C PHE A 195 -15.29 7.11 -16.18
N GLU A 196 -14.48 6.87 -17.22
CA GLU A 196 -14.20 7.87 -18.25
C GLU A 196 -15.46 8.25 -19.02
N LEU A 197 -16.39 7.30 -19.25
CA LEU A 197 -17.70 7.58 -19.84
C LEU A 197 -18.57 8.47 -18.92
N VAL A 198 -18.51 8.31 -17.60
CA VAL A 198 -19.19 9.24 -16.68
C VAL A 198 -18.71 10.67 -16.91
N ILE A 199 -17.42 10.88 -17.04
CA ILE A 199 -16.83 12.21 -17.17
C ILE A 199 -17.08 12.82 -18.54
N SER A 200 -16.94 12.01 -19.60
CA SER A 200 -17.04 12.51 -20.98
C SER A 200 -18.49 12.65 -21.46
N ARG A 201 -19.36 11.71 -21.11
CA ARG A 201 -20.75 11.70 -21.57
C ARG A 201 -21.69 12.46 -20.66
N TYR A 202 -21.40 12.47 -19.34
CA TYR A 202 -22.25 13.08 -18.32
C TYR A 202 -21.49 14.15 -17.53
N ALA A 203 -20.85 15.09 -18.25
CA ALA A 203 -19.97 16.10 -17.68
C ALA A 203 -20.61 16.98 -16.58
N ASN A 204 -21.95 17.12 -16.58
CA ASN A 204 -22.71 17.88 -15.59
C ASN A 204 -23.21 17.01 -14.42
N SER A 205 -22.89 15.72 -14.40
CA SER A 205 -23.33 14.80 -13.35
C SER A 205 -22.64 15.12 -12.00
N ARG A 206 -23.39 14.96 -10.94
CA ARG A 206 -22.85 14.99 -9.56
C ARG A 206 -21.86 13.86 -9.29
N LYS A 207 -21.84 12.81 -10.13
CA LYS A 207 -20.91 11.68 -10.02
C LYS A 207 -19.52 11.95 -10.62
N VAL A 208 -19.32 13.06 -11.33
CA VAL A 208 -18.02 13.38 -11.95
C VAL A 208 -16.86 13.45 -10.94
N PRO A 209 -16.96 14.11 -9.78
CA PRO A 209 -15.88 14.11 -8.81
C PRO A 209 -15.51 12.72 -8.29
N ASP A 210 -16.53 11.90 -8.02
CA ASP A 210 -16.35 10.51 -7.55
C ASP A 210 -15.76 9.63 -8.65
N ALA A 211 -16.22 9.77 -9.90
CA ALA A 211 -15.68 9.05 -11.04
C ALA A 211 -14.18 9.38 -11.28
N LEU A 212 -13.81 10.66 -11.20
CA LEU A 212 -12.41 11.09 -11.30
C LEU A 212 -11.54 10.49 -10.17
N LEU A 213 -12.05 10.48 -8.94
CA LEU A 213 -11.38 9.85 -7.81
C LEU A 213 -11.14 8.35 -8.07
N LYS A 214 -12.19 7.65 -8.52
CA LYS A 214 -12.12 6.22 -8.83
C LYS A 214 -11.21 5.91 -10.01
N MET A 215 -11.14 6.78 -11.02
CA MET A 215 -10.12 6.69 -12.07
C MET A 215 -8.70 6.76 -11.50
N GLY A 216 -8.48 7.65 -10.54
CA GLY A 216 -7.22 7.72 -9.80
C GLY A 216 -6.88 6.40 -9.10
N TYR A 217 -7.86 5.78 -8.48
CA TYR A 217 -7.70 4.48 -7.83
C TYR A 217 -7.49 3.34 -8.83
N CYS A 218 -8.25 3.27 -9.93
CA CYS A 218 -8.03 2.27 -10.98
C CYS A 218 -6.60 2.37 -11.55
N ASN A 219 -6.14 3.58 -11.87
CA ASN A 219 -4.79 3.78 -12.38
C ASN A 219 -3.73 3.38 -11.35
N TYR A 220 -3.98 3.62 -10.06
CA TYR A 220 -3.10 3.17 -8.99
C TYR A 220 -3.00 1.64 -8.96
N GLU A 221 -4.12 0.91 -8.95
CA GLU A 221 -4.15 -0.55 -8.97
C GLU A 221 -3.47 -1.13 -10.23
N LEU A 222 -3.57 -0.43 -11.36
CA LEU A 222 -2.89 -0.76 -12.62
C LEU A 222 -1.41 -0.33 -12.65
N GLN A 223 -0.88 0.23 -11.55
CA GLN A 223 0.49 0.74 -11.42
C GLN A 223 0.81 1.87 -12.44
N GLN A 224 -0.20 2.55 -12.92
CA GLN A 224 -0.09 3.71 -13.80
C GLN A 224 0.04 4.99 -12.98
N TRP A 225 1.16 5.12 -12.26
CA TRP A 225 1.35 6.14 -11.21
C TRP A 225 1.14 7.57 -11.67
N ASP A 226 1.62 7.93 -12.85
CA ASP A 226 1.46 9.30 -13.38
C ASP A 226 0.01 9.62 -13.72
N ALA A 227 -0.71 8.66 -14.30
CA ALA A 227 -2.14 8.79 -14.58
C ALA A 227 -2.96 8.87 -13.29
N ALA A 228 -2.61 8.06 -12.29
CA ALA A 228 -3.23 8.10 -10.97
C ALA A 228 -3.08 9.48 -10.33
N ARG A 229 -1.83 10.01 -10.25
CA ARG A 229 -1.56 11.35 -9.72
C ARG A 229 -2.29 12.44 -10.49
N SER A 230 -2.34 12.33 -11.81
CA SER A 230 -3.04 13.29 -12.66
C SER A 230 -4.53 13.34 -12.37
N ALA A 231 -5.19 12.19 -12.32
CA ALA A 231 -6.62 12.09 -12.01
C ALA A 231 -6.93 12.63 -10.60
N LEU A 232 -6.15 12.23 -9.58
CA LEU A 232 -6.34 12.66 -8.20
C LEU A 232 -6.12 14.18 -8.01
N ARG A 233 -5.11 14.76 -8.65
CA ARG A 233 -4.88 16.22 -8.64
C ARG A 233 -6.02 16.97 -9.33
N ARG A 234 -6.54 16.42 -10.41
CA ARG A 234 -7.66 16.99 -11.12
C ARG A 234 -8.91 17.10 -10.25
N VAL A 235 -9.22 16.05 -9.44
CA VAL A 235 -10.31 16.10 -8.47
C VAL A 235 -10.13 17.27 -7.50
N GLN A 236 -8.95 17.45 -6.94
CA GLN A 236 -8.69 18.54 -5.99
C GLN A 236 -8.80 19.93 -6.62
N GLN A 237 -8.41 20.07 -7.88
CA GLN A 237 -8.42 21.36 -8.59
C GLN A 237 -9.81 21.74 -9.07
N GLU A 238 -10.57 20.80 -9.62
CA GLU A 238 -11.87 21.08 -10.22
C GLU A 238 -13.01 21.01 -9.19
N PHE A 239 -12.84 20.23 -8.11
CA PHE A 239 -13.90 19.96 -7.13
C PHE A 239 -13.42 20.07 -5.67
N PRO A 240 -12.75 21.17 -5.26
CA PRO A 240 -12.02 21.26 -3.98
C PRO A 240 -12.90 21.04 -2.74
N GLU A 241 -14.19 21.39 -2.81
CA GLU A 241 -15.13 21.32 -1.67
C GLU A 241 -15.77 19.94 -1.50
N THR A 242 -15.41 18.96 -2.34
CA THR A 242 -16.02 17.61 -2.30
C THR A 242 -15.28 16.67 -1.37
N THR A 243 -16.00 15.64 -0.91
CA THR A 243 -15.39 14.50 -0.21
C THR A 243 -14.36 13.79 -1.11
N ALA A 244 -14.65 13.71 -2.40
CA ALA A 244 -13.74 13.14 -3.39
C ALA A 244 -12.38 13.85 -3.41
N ALA A 245 -12.36 15.20 -3.37
CA ALA A 245 -11.11 15.97 -3.31
C ALA A 245 -10.30 15.70 -2.05
N ARG A 246 -10.94 15.59 -0.90
CA ARG A 246 -10.29 15.24 0.36
C ARG A 246 -9.67 13.84 0.30
N LEU A 247 -10.39 12.86 -0.24
CA LEU A 247 -9.90 11.49 -0.41
C LEU A 247 -8.78 11.40 -1.44
N ALA A 248 -8.85 12.20 -2.51
CA ALA A 248 -7.78 12.31 -3.50
C ALA A 248 -6.48 12.83 -2.86
N GLY A 249 -6.57 13.84 -1.97
CA GLY A 249 -5.42 14.34 -1.21
C GLY A 249 -4.77 13.28 -0.34
N GLN A 250 -5.58 12.51 0.39
CA GLN A 250 -5.09 11.42 1.23
C GLN A 250 -4.39 10.33 0.40
N ARG A 251 -4.91 9.99 -0.78
CA ARG A 251 -4.28 9.02 -1.67
C ARG A 251 -2.96 9.55 -2.24
N LEU A 252 -2.92 10.81 -2.66
CA LEU A 252 -1.68 11.45 -3.15
C LEU A 252 -0.58 11.44 -2.10
N GLN A 253 -0.90 11.80 -0.86
CA GLN A 253 0.04 11.74 0.25
C GLN A 253 0.58 10.32 0.44
N ARG A 254 -0.29 9.31 0.42
CA ARG A 254 0.13 7.91 0.54
C ARG A 254 1.06 7.50 -0.60
N MET A 255 0.78 7.90 -1.85
CA MET A 255 1.66 7.62 -2.98
C MET A 255 3.06 8.25 -2.84
N GLU A 256 3.15 9.44 -2.22
CA GLU A 256 4.43 10.07 -1.89
C GLU A 256 5.20 9.28 -0.82
N GLU A 257 4.51 8.80 0.22
CA GLU A 257 5.09 7.97 1.28
C GLU A 257 5.58 6.60 0.76
N GLU A 258 4.88 6.04 -0.22
CA GLU A 258 5.22 4.78 -0.90
C GLU A 258 6.33 4.96 -1.95
N GLY A 259 6.64 6.20 -2.35
CA GLY A 259 7.65 6.52 -3.37
C GLY A 259 7.22 6.23 -4.81
N VAL A 260 5.93 6.21 -5.06
CA VAL A 260 5.30 5.93 -6.36
C VAL A 260 4.45 7.11 -6.83
#